data_fd2c83a5da504fcdff88bca39106340a
#
_entry.id   fd2c83a5da504fcdff88bca39106340a
#
_cell.length_a   1.000
_cell.length_b   1.000
_cell.length_c   1.000
_cell.angle_alpha   90.00
_cell.angle_beta   90.00
_cell.angle_gamma   90.00
#
_symmetry.space_group_name_H-M   'P 1'
#
loop_
_entity.id
_entity.type
_entity.pdbx_description
1 polymer ?
#
loop_
_entity_poly.entity_id
_entity_poly.type
_entity_poly.pdbx_seq_one_letter_code
_entity_poly.pdbx_strand_id
1 'polypeptide(L)'
;MLMRWFAVPALLLAATGHVWAAGCPPLLEGSLPKLRAKETIDLCQRFAGKPLVVVNTASFCGFAPQFKGLEALNQRYKDQGLQVLGVPSNDFKQEAKDGAETAKVCYVNYGVTFTMTEPQPVRGADAIPLFRHLAEQSGAPKWNFYKYVVDRQGNVVGSFSSRIKPDDPDFIKAVEAAIASKP
;
A
#
# COMPACT_ATOMS: atom_id res chain seq x y z
N MET A 1 48.33 -29.32 -52.75
CA MET A 1 46.98 -28.76 -52.77
C MET A 1 46.57 -28.62 -51.31
N LEU A 2 46.80 -27.44 -50.68
CA LEU A 2 46.54 -27.18 -49.24
C LEU A 2 45.22 -26.44 -49.13
N MET A 3 44.21 -27.11 -48.49
CA MET A 3 42.89 -26.56 -48.22
C MET A 3 42.90 -25.85 -46.84
N ARG A 4 42.89 -24.51 -46.90
CA ARG A 4 42.83 -23.65 -45.69
C ARG A 4 41.35 -23.55 -45.23
N TRP A 5 41.04 -24.08 -44.08
CA TRP A 5 39.75 -23.90 -43.39
C TRP A 5 39.74 -22.54 -42.70
N PHE A 6 38.83 -21.67 -43.10
CA PHE A 6 38.54 -20.43 -42.38
C PHE A 6 37.50 -20.71 -41.31
N ALA A 7 37.92 -20.60 -40.06
CA ALA A 7 36.98 -20.62 -38.92
C ALA A 7 36.31 -19.25 -38.80
N VAL A 8 34.98 -19.21 -38.93
CA VAL A 8 34.17 -18.01 -38.69
C VAL A 8 33.83 -17.96 -37.20
N PRO A 9 34.18 -16.92 -36.45
CA PRO A 9 33.79 -16.80 -35.06
C PRO A 9 32.28 -16.50 -34.97
N ALA A 10 31.51 -17.35 -34.27
CA ALA A 10 30.14 -17.08 -33.93
C ALA A 10 30.06 -15.98 -32.86
N LEU A 11 29.57 -14.81 -33.24
CA LEU A 11 29.32 -13.68 -32.35
C LEU A 11 28.06 -13.99 -31.54
N LEU A 12 28.22 -14.39 -30.27
CA LEU A 12 27.12 -14.51 -29.29
C LEU A 12 26.64 -13.10 -28.93
N LEU A 13 25.54 -12.67 -29.52
CA LEU A 13 24.81 -11.49 -29.07
C LEU A 13 24.16 -11.82 -27.73
N ALA A 14 24.76 -11.37 -26.65
CA ALA A 14 24.11 -11.32 -25.34
C ALA A 14 22.95 -10.30 -25.39
N ALA A 15 21.74 -10.79 -25.49
CA ALA A 15 20.55 -9.95 -25.33
C ALA A 15 20.49 -9.47 -23.86
N THR A 16 21.02 -8.28 -23.59
CA THR A 16 20.80 -7.57 -22.32
C THR A 16 19.34 -7.18 -22.26
N GLY A 17 18.52 -8.03 -21.63
CA GLY A 17 17.16 -7.69 -21.29
C GLY A 17 17.18 -6.42 -20.43
N HIS A 18 16.77 -5.29 -20.98
CA HIS A 18 16.49 -4.10 -20.21
C HIS A 18 15.27 -4.41 -19.35
N VAL A 19 15.51 -4.70 -18.08
CA VAL A 19 14.44 -4.65 -17.07
C VAL A 19 14.05 -3.17 -17.02
N TRP A 20 12.94 -2.83 -17.64
CA TRP A 20 12.32 -1.53 -17.48
C TRP A 20 12.00 -1.41 -15.99
N ALA A 21 12.73 -0.55 -15.31
CA ALA A 21 12.31 -0.10 -13.98
C ALA A 21 10.93 0.53 -14.19
N ALA A 22 9.88 -0.16 -13.77
CA ALA A 22 8.53 0.39 -13.79
C ALA A 22 8.59 1.74 -13.06
N GLY A 23 8.26 2.82 -13.77
CA GLY A 23 8.23 4.15 -13.19
C GLY A 23 7.30 4.14 -11.97
N CYS A 24 7.51 5.09 -11.06
CA CYS A 24 6.63 5.21 -9.89
C CYS A 24 5.18 5.42 -10.35
N PRO A 25 4.21 4.58 -9.91
CA PRO A 25 2.81 4.86 -10.19
C PRO A 25 2.41 6.22 -9.58
N PRO A 26 1.61 7.06 -10.28
CA PRO A 26 1.19 8.37 -9.76
C PRO A 26 0.55 8.31 -8.37
N LEU A 27 -0.15 7.22 -8.07
CA LEU A 27 -0.71 6.93 -6.75
C LEU A 27 0.35 6.95 -5.63
N LEU A 28 1.60 6.56 -5.93
CA LEU A 28 2.69 6.40 -4.96
C LEU A 28 3.71 7.53 -5.04
N GLU A 29 3.42 8.61 -5.75
CA GLU A 29 4.30 9.78 -5.77
C GLU A 29 4.27 10.52 -4.42
N GLY A 30 5.45 10.89 -3.94
CA GLY A 30 5.64 11.68 -2.73
C GLY A 30 6.01 10.87 -1.49
N SER A 31 6.06 11.57 -0.37
CA SER A 31 6.49 11.03 0.92
C SER A 31 5.54 11.45 2.03
N LEU A 32 5.38 10.57 3.02
CA LEU A 32 4.54 10.81 4.20
C LEU A 32 5.36 10.65 5.49
N PRO A 33 5.14 11.47 6.52
CA PRO A 33 5.81 11.29 7.80
C PRO A 33 5.35 9.98 8.45
N LYS A 34 6.30 9.18 8.91
CA LYS A 34 6.02 7.91 9.60
C LYS A 34 5.61 8.19 11.04
N LEU A 35 4.60 7.50 11.50
CA LEU A 35 4.07 7.67 12.85
C LEU A 35 5.15 7.46 13.91
N ARG A 36 5.35 8.49 14.75
CA ARG A 36 6.33 8.51 15.86
C ARG A 36 7.77 8.24 15.44
N ALA A 37 8.14 8.57 14.23
CA ALA A 37 9.51 8.46 13.74
C ALA A 37 9.99 9.81 13.17
N LYS A 38 11.31 10.02 13.13
CA LYS A 38 11.90 11.19 12.46
C LYS A 38 11.98 11.03 10.94
N GLU A 39 11.75 9.82 10.46
CA GLU A 39 11.84 9.47 9.04
C GLU A 39 10.53 9.73 8.30
N THR A 40 10.64 9.98 7.01
CA THR A 40 9.52 9.99 6.07
C THR A 40 9.49 8.68 5.29
N ILE A 41 8.31 8.23 4.92
CA ILE A 41 8.08 7.10 4.05
C ILE A 41 8.03 7.63 2.62
N ASP A 42 9.05 7.37 1.81
CA ASP A 42 8.95 7.51 0.36
C ASP A 42 8.02 6.40 -0.14
N LEU A 43 6.85 6.80 -0.64
CA LEU A 43 5.80 5.84 -1.03
C LEU A 43 6.25 4.99 -2.22
N CYS A 44 6.96 5.60 -3.17
CA CYS A 44 7.46 4.89 -4.33
C CYS A 44 8.49 3.81 -3.95
N GLN A 45 9.53 4.20 -3.23
CA GLN A 45 10.57 3.25 -2.79
C GLN A 45 9.98 2.13 -1.92
N ARG A 46 8.99 2.46 -1.11
CA ARG A 46 8.43 1.51 -0.15
C ARG A 46 7.44 0.54 -0.78
N PHE A 47 6.60 1.00 -1.72
CA PHE A 47 5.41 0.27 -2.17
C PHE A 47 5.33 -0.01 -3.67
N ALA A 48 6.12 0.65 -4.54
CA ALA A 48 6.05 0.39 -5.97
C ALA A 48 6.35 -1.08 -6.31
N GLY A 49 5.57 -1.64 -7.21
CA GLY A 49 5.68 -3.04 -7.63
C GLY A 49 5.16 -4.06 -6.60
N LYS A 50 4.55 -3.62 -5.49
CA LYS A 50 4.02 -4.48 -4.44
C LYS A 50 2.50 -4.36 -4.33
N PRO A 51 1.79 -5.46 -4.05
CA PRO A 51 0.37 -5.39 -3.71
C PRO A 51 0.22 -4.63 -2.39
N LEU A 52 -0.73 -3.69 -2.34
CA LEU A 52 -0.87 -2.76 -1.22
C LEU A 52 -2.33 -2.66 -0.77
N VAL A 53 -2.54 -2.71 0.53
CA VAL A 53 -3.79 -2.29 1.16
C VAL A 53 -3.58 -0.93 1.81
N VAL A 54 -4.34 0.08 1.38
CA VAL A 54 -4.39 1.40 2.02
C VAL A 54 -5.67 1.51 2.83
N VAL A 55 -5.56 1.94 4.09
CA VAL A 55 -6.71 2.13 4.98
C VAL A 55 -6.59 3.45 5.72
N ASN A 56 -7.65 4.28 5.67
CA ASN A 56 -7.73 5.45 6.55
C ASN A 56 -8.26 5.02 7.92
N THR A 57 -7.56 5.38 8.98
CA THR A 57 -7.85 4.92 10.34
C THR A 57 -8.24 6.06 11.26
N ALA A 58 -8.77 5.75 12.43
CA ALA A 58 -8.98 6.70 13.51
C ALA A 58 -8.99 5.99 14.86
N SER A 59 -8.37 6.62 15.87
CA SER A 59 -8.12 6.04 17.19
C SER A 59 -9.40 5.77 17.99
N PHE A 60 -10.42 6.64 17.88
CA PHE A 60 -11.66 6.57 18.67
C PHE A 60 -12.88 6.17 17.84
N CYS A 61 -12.63 5.48 16.73
CA CYS A 61 -13.70 4.97 15.88
C CYS A 61 -14.23 3.63 16.38
N GLY A 62 -15.54 3.41 16.31
CA GLY A 62 -16.15 2.12 16.61
C GLY A 62 -15.64 0.96 15.73
N PHE A 63 -14.98 1.28 14.60
CA PHE A 63 -14.31 0.31 13.74
C PHE A 63 -12.84 0.05 14.11
N ALA A 64 -12.26 0.72 15.13
CA ALA A 64 -10.87 0.50 15.55
C ALA A 64 -10.52 -0.98 15.85
N PRO A 65 -11.44 -1.85 16.34
CA PRO A 65 -11.16 -3.28 16.43
C PRO A 65 -10.73 -3.96 15.13
N GLN A 66 -10.98 -3.37 13.94
CA GLN A 66 -10.49 -3.88 12.67
C GLN A 66 -8.95 -3.83 12.53
N PHE A 67 -8.24 -3.06 13.34
CA PHE A 67 -6.77 -3.13 13.40
C PHE A 67 -6.26 -4.55 13.62
N LYS A 68 -6.92 -5.34 14.47
CA LYS A 68 -6.55 -6.75 14.70
C LYS A 68 -6.67 -7.59 13.43
N GLY A 69 -7.75 -7.40 12.67
CA GLY A 69 -7.95 -8.10 11.42
C GLY A 69 -6.98 -7.66 10.33
N LEU A 70 -6.66 -6.35 10.25
CA LEU A 70 -5.65 -5.81 9.33
C LEU A 70 -4.26 -6.32 9.68
N GLU A 71 -3.91 -6.43 10.96
CA GLU A 71 -2.64 -7.02 11.39
C GLU A 71 -2.58 -8.51 11.08
N ALA A 72 -3.66 -9.26 11.32
CA ALA A 72 -3.73 -10.67 10.93
C ALA A 72 -3.56 -10.85 9.40
N LEU A 73 -4.17 -9.99 8.59
CA LEU A 73 -3.99 -9.94 7.14
C LEU A 73 -2.52 -9.67 6.77
N ASN A 74 -1.91 -8.67 7.39
CA ASN A 74 -0.51 -8.32 7.19
C ASN A 74 0.39 -9.52 7.49
N GLN A 75 0.23 -10.16 8.65
CA GLN A 75 1.04 -11.33 9.04
C GLN A 75 0.84 -12.52 8.09
N ARG A 76 -0.39 -12.75 7.62
CA ARG A 76 -0.71 -13.85 6.71
C ARG A 76 -0.05 -13.71 5.34
N TYR A 77 0.05 -12.49 4.82
CA TYR A 77 0.44 -12.27 3.41
C TYR A 77 1.74 -11.49 3.21
N LYS A 78 2.41 -11.03 4.28
CA LYS A 78 3.68 -10.26 4.18
C LYS A 78 4.76 -11.01 3.41
N ASP A 79 4.89 -12.32 3.60
CA ASP A 79 5.89 -13.15 2.93
C ASP A 79 5.55 -13.39 1.45
N GLN A 80 4.31 -13.09 1.03
CA GLN A 80 3.85 -13.05 -0.37
C GLN A 80 3.99 -11.65 -0.98
N GLY A 81 4.56 -10.70 -0.22
CA GLY A 81 4.87 -9.34 -0.66
C GLY A 81 3.78 -8.31 -0.36
N LEU A 82 2.63 -8.69 0.22
CA LEU A 82 1.60 -7.73 0.61
C LEU A 82 2.17 -6.67 1.54
N GLN A 83 1.81 -5.42 1.27
CA GLN A 83 2.04 -4.30 2.17
C GLN A 83 0.70 -3.76 2.69
N VAL A 84 0.70 -3.27 3.92
CA VAL A 84 -0.43 -2.54 4.50
C VAL A 84 0.06 -1.17 4.92
N LEU A 85 -0.67 -0.13 4.53
CA LEU A 85 -0.44 1.26 4.90
C LEU A 85 -1.66 1.82 5.63
N GLY A 86 -1.51 2.10 6.91
CA GLY A 86 -2.52 2.79 7.70
C GLY A 86 -2.25 4.30 7.72
N VAL A 87 -3.26 5.08 7.41
CA VAL A 87 -3.22 6.54 7.41
C VAL A 87 -4.25 7.07 8.41
N PRO A 88 -3.84 7.43 9.63
CA PRO A 88 -4.72 8.06 10.59
C PRO A 88 -5.26 9.38 10.04
N SER A 89 -6.52 9.70 10.32
CA SER A 89 -7.14 10.94 9.85
C SER A 89 -8.19 11.47 10.81
N ASN A 90 -8.19 12.79 11.03
CA ASN A 90 -9.23 13.46 11.81
C ASN A 90 -10.36 14.04 10.95
N ASP A 91 -10.45 13.71 9.67
CA ASP A 91 -11.49 14.25 8.79
C ASP A 91 -12.91 13.84 9.21
N PHE A 92 -13.01 12.74 9.97
CA PHE A 92 -14.27 12.28 10.56
C PHE A 92 -14.36 12.54 12.07
N LYS A 93 -13.46 13.40 12.62
CA LYS A 93 -13.48 13.87 14.01
C LYS A 93 -13.35 12.78 15.07
N GLN A 94 -12.61 11.71 14.76
CA GLN A 94 -12.42 10.55 15.64
C GLN A 94 -10.94 10.14 15.81
N GLU A 95 -10.00 10.98 15.35
CA GLU A 95 -8.57 10.72 15.56
C GLU A 95 -8.09 11.36 16.86
N ALA A 96 -7.04 10.80 17.45
CA ALA A 96 -6.35 11.36 18.60
C ALA A 96 -5.75 12.74 18.28
N LYS A 97 -5.55 13.55 19.32
CA LYS A 97 -5.03 14.92 19.14
C LYS A 97 -3.53 14.95 18.83
N ASP A 98 -2.81 13.90 19.20
CA ASP A 98 -1.36 13.80 18.98
C ASP A 98 -0.95 12.39 18.53
N GLY A 99 0.22 12.32 17.89
CA GLY A 99 0.75 11.07 17.37
C GLY A 99 1.15 10.05 18.45
N ALA A 100 1.38 10.47 19.70
CA ALA A 100 1.71 9.54 20.79
C ALA A 100 0.48 8.72 21.18
N GLU A 101 -0.67 9.35 21.27
CA GLU A 101 -1.93 8.67 21.56
C GLU A 101 -2.37 7.78 20.37
N THR A 102 -2.24 8.27 19.12
CA THR A 102 -2.44 7.45 17.92
C THR A 102 -1.57 6.18 17.95
N ALA A 103 -0.27 6.33 18.22
CA ALA A 103 0.66 5.20 18.29
C ALA A 103 0.33 4.23 19.43
N LYS A 104 -0.09 4.76 20.59
CA LYS A 104 -0.55 3.92 21.71
C LYS A 104 -1.74 3.05 21.29
N VAL A 105 -2.71 3.63 20.60
CA VAL A 105 -3.87 2.88 20.13
C VAL A 105 -3.44 1.81 19.13
N CYS A 106 -2.77 2.15 18.04
CA CYS A 106 -2.48 1.16 17.00
C CYS A 106 -1.38 0.18 17.39
N TYR A 107 -0.24 0.64 17.95
CA TYR A 107 0.90 -0.22 18.23
C TYR A 107 0.76 -1.01 19.55
N VAL A 108 0.30 -0.34 20.63
CA VAL A 108 0.24 -0.98 21.94
C VAL A 108 -1.07 -1.74 22.14
N ASN A 109 -2.22 -1.11 21.85
CA ASN A 109 -3.51 -1.72 22.17
C ASN A 109 -3.91 -2.79 21.14
N TYR A 110 -3.52 -2.59 19.84
CA TYR A 110 -3.89 -3.50 18.75
C TYR A 110 -2.73 -4.30 18.17
N GLY A 111 -1.48 -4.01 18.57
CA GLY A 111 -0.29 -4.76 18.13
C GLY A 111 0.04 -4.59 16.65
N VAL A 112 -0.31 -3.45 16.03
CA VAL A 112 -0.04 -3.17 14.63
C VAL A 112 1.47 -3.17 14.36
N THR A 113 1.89 -3.91 13.35
CA THR A 113 3.29 -3.96 12.89
C THR A 113 3.46 -3.43 11.46
N PHE A 114 2.38 -3.27 10.70
CA PHE A 114 2.41 -2.66 9.38
C PHE A 114 2.68 -1.15 9.45
N THR A 115 2.98 -0.56 8.29
CA THR A 115 3.38 0.85 8.20
C THR A 115 2.20 1.77 8.54
N MET A 116 2.44 2.72 9.46
CA MET A 116 1.50 3.79 9.82
C MET A 116 2.14 5.16 9.57
N THR A 117 1.34 6.13 9.10
CA THR A 117 1.77 7.53 8.96
C THR A 117 1.35 8.37 10.16
N GLU A 118 1.97 9.55 10.33
CA GLU A 118 1.33 10.61 11.13
C GLU A 118 -0.05 10.95 10.53
N PRO A 119 -0.99 11.49 11.33
CA PRO A 119 -2.32 11.84 10.84
C PRO A 119 -2.29 12.75 9.60
N GLN A 120 -3.08 12.40 8.59
CA GLN A 120 -3.15 13.09 7.30
C GLN A 120 -4.62 13.37 6.90
N PRO A 121 -4.88 14.43 6.11
CA PRO A 121 -6.17 14.61 5.47
C PRO A 121 -6.36 13.58 4.33
N VAL A 122 -7.52 12.91 4.31
CA VAL A 122 -7.83 11.80 3.39
C VAL A 122 -9.02 12.10 2.48
N ARG A 123 -9.67 13.27 2.65
CA ARG A 123 -10.84 13.67 1.84
C ARG A 123 -10.90 15.18 1.62
N GLY A 124 -11.70 15.60 0.65
CA GLY A 124 -11.87 17.02 0.31
C GLY A 124 -10.67 17.63 -0.42
N ALA A 125 -10.62 18.96 -0.45
CA ALA A 125 -9.58 19.70 -1.19
C ALA A 125 -8.18 19.49 -0.60
N ASP A 126 -8.09 19.27 0.70
CA ASP A 126 -6.83 19.12 1.43
C ASP A 126 -6.29 17.66 1.43
N ALA A 127 -7.03 16.71 0.84
CA ALA A 127 -6.59 15.31 0.78
C ALA A 127 -5.18 15.18 0.21
N ILE A 128 -4.34 14.38 0.85
CA ILE A 128 -2.99 14.09 0.34
C ILE A 128 -3.04 13.44 -1.05
N PRO A 129 -1.99 13.58 -1.91
CA PRO A 129 -1.97 13.04 -3.27
C PRO A 129 -2.40 11.58 -3.35
N LEU A 130 -1.91 10.72 -2.46
CA LEU A 130 -2.32 9.32 -2.35
C LEU A 130 -3.85 9.17 -2.33
N PHE A 131 -4.55 9.89 -1.45
CA PHE A 131 -6.00 9.77 -1.34
C PHE A 131 -6.78 10.47 -2.45
N ARG A 132 -6.20 11.50 -3.11
CA ARG A 132 -6.79 12.06 -4.34
C ARG A 132 -6.79 11.02 -5.47
N HIS A 133 -5.66 10.34 -5.70
CA HIS A 133 -5.58 9.30 -6.72
C HIS A 133 -6.45 8.06 -6.40
N LEU A 134 -6.55 7.66 -5.14
CA LEU A 134 -7.50 6.62 -4.71
C LEU A 134 -8.94 7.04 -5.01
N ALA A 135 -9.27 8.31 -4.73
CA ALA A 135 -10.61 8.85 -4.97
C ALA A 135 -10.96 8.95 -6.46
N GLU A 136 -10.01 9.33 -7.30
CA GLU A 136 -10.16 9.37 -8.76
C GLU A 136 -10.46 7.98 -9.34
N GLN A 137 -9.81 6.93 -8.82
CA GLN A 137 -9.99 5.57 -9.32
C GLN A 137 -11.24 4.88 -8.75
N SER A 138 -11.66 5.16 -7.52
CA SER A 138 -12.69 4.36 -6.87
C SER A 138 -13.56 5.10 -5.83
N GLY A 139 -13.43 6.42 -5.78
CA GLY A 139 -14.17 7.27 -4.83
C GLY A 139 -13.46 7.50 -3.50
N ALA A 140 -13.69 8.67 -2.92
CA ALA A 140 -13.12 9.06 -1.63
C ALA A 140 -13.69 8.23 -0.46
N PRO A 141 -12.94 8.08 0.66
CA PRO A 141 -13.44 7.36 1.82
C PRO A 141 -14.66 8.10 2.41
N LYS A 142 -15.74 7.35 2.69
CA LYS A 142 -16.98 7.89 3.26
C LYS A 142 -16.99 7.85 4.78
N TRP A 143 -16.07 7.11 5.40
CA TRP A 143 -15.88 7.00 6.83
C TRP A 143 -14.49 6.47 7.16
N ASN A 144 -14.12 6.38 8.46
CA ASN A 144 -12.90 5.73 8.92
C ASN A 144 -12.91 4.22 8.59
N PHE A 145 -11.74 3.62 8.44
CA PHE A 145 -11.54 2.21 8.07
C PHE A 145 -12.13 1.84 6.70
N TYR A 146 -12.15 2.79 5.76
CA TYR A 146 -12.31 2.51 4.35
C TYR A 146 -11.03 1.87 3.83
N LYS A 147 -11.13 0.85 3.00
CA LYS A 147 -9.98 0.06 2.55
C LYS A 147 -9.90 0.07 1.03
N TYR A 148 -8.71 0.26 0.50
CA TYR A 148 -8.41 0.19 -0.93
C TYR A 148 -7.38 -0.91 -1.15
N VAL A 149 -7.62 -1.79 -2.10
CA VAL A 149 -6.68 -2.81 -2.54
C VAL A 149 -6.07 -2.37 -3.85
N VAL A 150 -4.75 -2.28 -3.90
CA VAL A 150 -3.97 -1.77 -5.03
C VAL A 150 -3.08 -2.89 -5.54
N ASP A 151 -3.07 -3.11 -6.85
CA ASP A 151 -2.22 -4.09 -7.51
C ASP A 151 -0.76 -3.60 -7.65
N ARG A 152 0.11 -4.43 -8.20
CA ARG A 152 1.54 -4.11 -8.39
C ARG A 152 1.79 -2.97 -9.37
N GLN A 153 0.84 -2.64 -10.23
CA GLN A 153 0.89 -1.54 -11.20
C GLN A 153 0.39 -0.21 -10.62
N GLY A 154 -0.17 -0.20 -9.40
CA GLY A 154 -0.75 0.99 -8.79
C GLY A 154 -2.23 1.21 -9.14
N ASN A 155 -2.92 0.22 -9.69
CA ASN A 155 -4.35 0.32 -9.96
C ASN A 155 -5.17 -0.14 -8.74
N VAL A 156 -6.25 0.57 -8.44
CA VAL A 156 -7.19 0.15 -7.40
C VAL A 156 -8.07 -0.98 -7.95
N VAL A 157 -7.85 -2.19 -7.45
CA VAL A 157 -8.62 -3.40 -7.83
C VAL A 157 -9.80 -3.68 -6.92
N GLY A 158 -9.93 -2.93 -5.81
CA GLY A 158 -11.08 -3.00 -4.92
C GLY A 158 -11.13 -1.86 -3.93
N SER A 159 -12.34 -1.38 -3.62
CA SER A 159 -12.58 -0.43 -2.54
C SER A 159 -13.72 -0.93 -1.66
N PHE A 160 -13.50 -0.88 -0.34
CA PHE A 160 -14.37 -1.54 0.64
C PHE A 160 -14.75 -0.58 1.75
N SER A 161 -16.03 -0.52 2.04
CA SER A 161 -16.54 0.34 3.11
C SER A 161 -16.06 -0.12 4.49
N SER A 162 -16.21 0.75 5.48
CA SER A 162 -15.88 0.46 6.88
C SER A 162 -16.57 -0.80 7.43
N ARG A 163 -17.76 -1.15 6.90
CA ARG A 163 -18.54 -2.32 7.34
C ARG A 163 -17.95 -3.65 6.90
N ILE A 164 -17.21 -3.67 5.79
CA ILE A 164 -16.51 -4.86 5.31
C ILE A 164 -15.29 -5.08 6.19
N LYS A 165 -15.24 -6.20 6.86
CA LYS A 165 -14.14 -6.56 7.76
C LYS A 165 -12.91 -7.05 6.98
N PRO A 166 -11.69 -7.01 7.58
CA PRO A 166 -10.50 -7.52 6.93
C PRO A 166 -10.47 -9.04 6.65
N ASP A 167 -11.37 -9.79 7.26
CA ASP A 167 -11.57 -11.24 7.05
C ASP A 167 -12.74 -11.57 6.11
N ASP A 168 -13.38 -10.56 5.54
CA ASP A 168 -14.47 -10.73 4.57
C ASP A 168 -13.97 -11.44 3.30
N PRO A 169 -14.70 -12.47 2.80
CA PRO A 169 -14.27 -13.24 1.63
C PRO A 169 -14.03 -12.40 0.37
N ASP A 170 -14.83 -11.38 0.11
CA ASP A 170 -14.67 -10.51 -1.08
C ASP A 170 -13.44 -9.61 -0.94
N PHE A 171 -13.17 -9.12 0.28
CA PHE A 171 -11.95 -8.36 0.56
C PHE A 171 -10.70 -9.24 0.42
N ILE A 172 -10.70 -10.45 0.99
CA ILE A 172 -9.59 -11.41 0.87
C ILE A 172 -9.35 -11.78 -0.59
N LYS A 173 -10.40 -12.06 -1.37
CA LYS A 173 -10.30 -12.35 -2.81
C LYS A 173 -9.63 -11.21 -3.58
N ALA A 174 -9.97 -9.95 -3.30
CA ALA A 174 -9.33 -8.81 -3.93
C ALA A 174 -7.83 -8.71 -3.55
N VAL A 175 -7.49 -8.94 -2.29
CA VAL A 175 -6.10 -8.97 -1.81
C VAL A 175 -5.30 -10.08 -2.49
N GLU A 176 -5.85 -11.28 -2.59
CA GLU A 176 -5.18 -12.41 -3.26
C GLU A 176 -5.01 -12.16 -4.76
N ALA A 177 -5.97 -11.51 -5.42
CA ALA A 177 -5.84 -11.09 -6.81
C ALA A 177 -4.73 -10.05 -7.00
N ALA A 178 -4.61 -9.07 -6.09
CA ALA A 178 -3.53 -8.09 -6.12
C ALA A 178 -2.16 -8.75 -5.89
N ILE A 179 -2.06 -9.75 -5.02
CA ILE A 179 -0.83 -10.53 -4.79
C ILE A 179 -0.43 -11.31 -6.05
N ALA A 180 -1.39 -11.91 -6.73
CA ALA A 180 -1.17 -12.68 -7.95
C ALA A 180 -0.92 -11.84 -9.21
N SER A 181 -1.16 -10.51 -9.15
CA SER A 181 -0.92 -9.62 -10.28
C SER A 181 0.56 -9.63 -10.67
N LYS A 182 0.84 -9.55 -11.98
CA LYS A 182 2.23 -9.49 -12.48
C LYS A 182 2.83 -8.13 -12.14
N PRO A 183 4.15 -8.05 -11.96
CA PRO A 183 4.87 -6.76 -11.80
C PRO A 183 4.74 -5.88 -13.03
#